data_2de6e9036912f1b315b8447c555d6766
#
_entry.id   2de6e9036912f1b315b8447c555d6766
#
_cell.length_a   1.000
_cell.length_b   1.000
_cell.length_c   1.000
_cell.angle_alpha   90.00
_cell.angle_beta   90.00
_cell.angle_gamma   90.00
#
_symmetry.space_group_name_H-M   'P 1'
#
loop_
_entity.id
_entity.type
_entity.pdbx_description
1 polymer ?
#
loop_
_entity_poly.entity_id
_entity_poly.type
_entity_poly.pdbx_seq_one_letter_code
_entity_poly.pdbx_strand_id
1 'polypeptide(L)'
;MDDLRQISHWQLLFKVNQIQNWRRLKLAVSSSRLHAFLMGMFVIGYAWLAFELFRKALQFTSSFPGLGPVLIERMVFLLFAFLFFLLLLSNVIINFTNLFRNRETHFLLTLPVSHQIIYRWKIFESGALASWAFLFLIAPLVIAYGKTYNAPWHFYFVTPVFVGLFVILPGVFGSWVALFLARWLDRLAFQVAAMLVVILVIVFVSSWLQPEVVTDEMLETRVLDVVDRLLARTQFSLFPFLPSYWVSSGLTQWIEGAVMGAIFFGLVLLSQTLFFGYLAATSSGDHFFSALSAVNSRGRKASIWIFSRNK
;
A
#
# COMPACT_ATOMS: atom_id res chain seq x y z
N MET A 1 19.60 -1.67 30.93
CA MET A 1 20.78 -2.04 30.12
C MET A 1 20.42 -2.71 28.81
N ASP A 2 19.30 -3.45 28.74
CA ASP A 2 18.82 -4.13 27.52
C ASP A 2 18.33 -3.17 26.44
N ASP A 3 17.69 -2.07 26.79
CA ASP A 3 17.18 -1.07 25.82
C ASP A 3 18.30 -0.39 25.02
N LEU A 4 19.44 -0.10 25.64
CA LEU A 4 20.59 0.52 24.94
C LEU A 4 21.25 -0.45 23.94
N ARG A 5 21.23 -1.76 24.22
CA ARG A 5 21.70 -2.79 23.28
C ARG A 5 20.75 -2.96 22.11
N GLN A 6 19.43 -2.85 22.34
CA GLN A 6 18.42 -2.95 21.27
C GLN A 6 18.53 -1.78 20.27
N ILE A 7 18.74 -0.57 20.74
CA ILE A 7 18.96 0.61 19.88
C ILE A 7 20.21 0.44 19.02
N SER A 8 21.29 -0.10 19.59
CA SER A 8 22.53 -0.39 18.86
C SER A 8 22.33 -1.39 17.72
N HIS A 9 21.56 -2.48 17.93
CA HIS A 9 21.30 -3.49 16.90
C HIS A 9 20.44 -2.95 15.74
N TRP A 10 19.43 -2.13 16.03
CA TRP A 10 18.60 -1.49 15.02
C TRP A 10 19.42 -0.54 14.12
N GLN A 11 20.23 0.32 14.73
CA GLN A 11 21.09 1.24 13.99
C GLN A 11 22.09 0.51 13.09
N LEU A 12 22.62 -0.61 13.57
CA LEU A 12 23.56 -1.45 12.82
C LEU A 12 22.89 -2.09 11.60
N LEU A 13 21.70 -2.66 11.76
CA LEU A 13 20.92 -3.22 10.63
C LEU A 13 20.59 -2.15 9.60
N PHE A 14 20.16 -0.97 10.05
CA PHE A 14 19.86 0.15 9.15
C PHE A 14 21.10 0.60 8.35
N LYS A 15 22.24 0.77 9.02
CA LYS A 15 23.50 1.17 8.39
C LYS A 15 24.00 0.14 7.39
N VAL A 16 23.95 -1.14 7.73
CA VAL A 16 24.36 -2.24 6.83
C VAL A 16 23.47 -2.26 5.58
N ASN A 17 22.17 -2.15 5.75
CA ASN A 17 21.23 -2.14 4.61
C ASN A 17 21.42 -0.89 3.72
N GLN A 18 21.65 0.29 4.30
CA GLN A 18 21.98 1.49 3.51
C GLN A 18 23.24 1.30 2.69
N ILE A 19 24.31 0.76 3.30
CA ILE A 19 25.58 0.51 2.60
C ILE A 19 25.38 -0.52 1.47
N GLN A 20 24.62 -1.58 1.71
CA GLN A 20 24.31 -2.59 0.70
C GLN A 20 23.50 -2.00 -0.46
N ASN A 21 22.45 -1.24 -0.18
CA ASN A 21 21.63 -0.60 -1.21
C ASN A 21 22.43 0.40 -2.02
N TRP A 22 23.28 1.20 -1.36
CA TRP A 22 24.17 2.14 -2.04
C TRP A 22 25.18 1.43 -2.96
N ARG A 23 25.79 0.34 -2.49
CA ARG A 23 26.69 -0.48 -3.30
C ARG A 23 25.99 -1.11 -4.50
N ARG A 24 24.77 -1.65 -4.31
CA ARG A 24 23.95 -2.22 -5.39
C ARG A 24 23.60 -1.15 -6.43
N LEU A 25 23.19 0.04 -6.02
CA LEU A 25 22.94 1.16 -6.90
C LEU A 25 24.18 1.58 -7.67
N LYS A 26 25.31 1.72 -6.98
CA LYS A 26 26.58 2.08 -7.60
C LYS A 26 27.03 1.03 -8.62
N LEU A 27 26.91 -0.24 -8.29
CA LEU A 27 27.21 -1.34 -9.21
C LEU A 27 26.24 -1.36 -10.42
N ALA A 28 24.96 -1.16 -10.22
CA ALA A 28 23.98 -1.09 -11.29
C ALA A 28 24.25 0.07 -12.26
N VAL A 29 24.62 1.23 -11.74
CA VAL A 29 24.97 2.41 -12.55
C VAL A 29 26.32 2.25 -13.23
N SER A 30 27.30 1.62 -12.56
CA SER A 30 28.65 1.43 -13.11
C SER A 30 28.77 0.31 -14.13
N SER A 31 27.88 -0.70 -14.06
CA SER A 31 27.92 -1.87 -14.96
C SER A 31 27.51 -1.52 -16.40
N SER A 32 26.60 -0.56 -16.58
CA SER A 32 26.23 -0.07 -17.90
C SER A 32 25.58 1.32 -17.83
N ARG A 33 26.30 2.33 -18.29
CA ARG A 33 25.80 3.72 -18.38
C ARG A 33 24.57 3.82 -19.26
N LEU A 34 24.47 2.99 -20.30
CA LEU A 34 23.30 2.94 -21.17
C LEU A 34 22.04 2.47 -20.43
N HIS A 35 22.14 1.41 -19.61
CA HIS A 35 21.01 0.93 -18.82
C HIS A 35 20.55 1.97 -17.78
N ALA A 36 21.49 2.64 -17.11
CA ALA A 36 21.15 3.69 -16.15
C ALA A 36 20.46 4.87 -16.86
N PHE A 37 20.92 5.27 -18.04
CA PHE A 37 20.28 6.32 -18.85
C PHE A 37 18.88 5.90 -19.30
N LEU A 38 18.70 4.68 -19.84
CA LEU A 38 17.40 4.17 -20.26
C LEU A 38 16.42 4.07 -19.09
N MET A 39 16.85 3.60 -17.89
CA MET A 39 16.03 3.60 -16.69
C MET A 39 15.61 5.00 -16.27
N GLY A 40 16.54 5.96 -16.27
CA GLY A 40 16.23 7.36 -15.97
C GLY A 40 15.22 7.96 -16.96
N MET A 41 15.43 7.74 -18.26
CA MET A 41 14.52 8.17 -19.31
C MET A 41 13.12 7.55 -19.14
N PHE A 42 13.05 6.25 -18.82
CA PHE A 42 11.79 5.57 -18.57
C PHE A 42 11.05 6.17 -17.36
N VAL A 43 11.75 6.41 -16.24
CA VAL A 43 11.19 7.00 -15.02
C VAL A 43 10.63 8.41 -15.31
N ILE A 44 11.41 9.26 -15.98
CA ILE A 44 11.00 10.62 -16.32
C ILE A 44 9.85 10.60 -17.32
N GLY A 45 9.92 9.75 -18.36
CA GLY A 45 8.89 9.59 -19.37
C GLY A 45 7.57 9.10 -18.76
N TYR A 46 7.62 8.13 -17.87
CA TYR A 46 6.47 7.65 -17.13
C TYR A 46 5.85 8.77 -16.27
N ALA A 47 6.66 9.46 -15.46
CA ALA A 47 6.18 10.52 -14.59
C ALA A 47 5.50 11.65 -15.39
N TRP A 48 6.08 12.03 -16.53
CA TRP A 48 5.51 13.03 -17.42
C TRP A 48 4.20 12.53 -18.07
N LEU A 49 4.18 11.30 -18.59
CA LEU A 49 2.98 10.71 -19.19
C LEU A 49 1.84 10.59 -18.17
N ALA A 50 2.14 10.09 -16.99
CA ALA A 50 1.18 9.96 -15.90
C ALA A 50 0.62 11.33 -15.48
N PHE A 51 1.49 12.33 -15.33
CA PHE A 51 1.08 13.69 -15.01
C PHE A 51 0.12 14.26 -16.08
N GLU A 52 0.46 14.14 -17.36
CA GLU A 52 -0.39 14.63 -18.46
C GLU A 52 -1.72 13.88 -18.55
N LEU A 53 -1.70 12.56 -18.33
CA LEU A 53 -2.91 11.75 -18.30
C LEU A 53 -3.86 12.20 -17.18
N PHE A 54 -3.34 12.32 -15.95
CA PHE A 54 -4.13 12.79 -14.82
C PHE A 54 -4.62 14.23 -15.00
N ARG A 55 -3.77 15.12 -15.50
CA ARG A 55 -4.14 16.50 -15.79
C ARG A 55 -5.30 16.58 -16.77
N LYS A 56 -5.21 15.86 -17.89
CA LYS A 56 -6.27 15.80 -18.90
C LYS A 56 -7.56 15.19 -18.35
N ALA A 57 -7.46 14.13 -17.57
CA ALA A 57 -8.61 13.49 -16.93
C ALA A 57 -9.33 14.45 -15.97
N LEU A 58 -8.57 15.18 -15.13
CA LEU A 58 -9.13 16.17 -14.22
C LEU A 58 -9.77 17.36 -14.98
N GLN A 59 -9.10 17.86 -16.02
CA GLN A 59 -9.63 18.94 -16.86
C GLN A 59 -10.92 18.50 -17.58
N PHE A 60 -10.96 17.29 -18.13
CA PHE A 60 -12.16 16.74 -18.75
C PHE A 60 -13.30 16.64 -17.73
N THR A 61 -13.03 16.10 -16.54
CA THR A 61 -14.05 15.99 -15.48
C THR A 61 -14.50 17.37 -15.00
N SER A 62 -13.61 18.36 -14.89
CA SER A 62 -13.96 19.72 -14.50
C SER A 62 -14.83 20.44 -15.52
N SER A 63 -14.87 20.00 -16.79
CA SER A 63 -15.68 20.61 -17.84
C SER A 63 -17.18 20.33 -17.71
N PHE A 64 -17.60 19.39 -16.82
CA PHE A 64 -19.01 19.12 -16.57
C PHE A 64 -19.63 20.20 -15.67
N PRO A 65 -20.57 21.05 -16.19
CA PRO A 65 -21.14 22.15 -15.42
C PRO A 65 -21.90 21.64 -14.19
N GLY A 66 -21.60 22.21 -13.03
CA GLY A 66 -22.24 21.87 -11.75
C GLY A 66 -21.84 20.52 -11.14
N LEU A 67 -21.39 19.54 -11.93
CA LEU A 67 -21.02 18.19 -11.48
C LEU A 67 -19.51 18.00 -11.34
N GLY A 68 -18.72 18.78 -12.05
CA GLY A 68 -17.26 18.62 -12.11
C GLY A 68 -16.57 18.50 -10.75
N PRO A 69 -16.78 19.45 -9.81
CA PRO A 69 -16.15 19.40 -8.48
C PRO A 69 -16.52 18.14 -7.70
N VAL A 70 -17.80 17.74 -7.70
CA VAL A 70 -18.29 16.55 -7.00
C VAL A 70 -17.68 15.27 -7.58
N LEU A 71 -17.59 15.18 -8.90
CA LEU A 71 -16.98 14.03 -9.58
C LEU A 71 -15.49 13.93 -9.29
N ILE A 72 -14.77 15.04 -9.31
CA ILE A 72 -13.32 15.05 -9.02
C ILE A 72 -13.07 14.68 -7.58
N GLU A 73 -13.83 15.25 -6.64
CA GLU A 73 -13.73 14.85 -5.24
C GLU A 73 -13.93 13.33 -5.09
N ARG A 74 -15.00 12.79 -5.68
CA ARG A 74 -15.28 11.36 -5.65
C ARG A 74 -14.18 10.51 -6.28
N MET A 75 -13.61 10.97 -7.40
CA MET A 75 -12.47 10.31 -8.05
C MET A 75 -11.25 10.25 -7.14
N VAL A 76 -10.94 11.32 -6.41
CA VAL A 76 -9.82 11.36 -5.46
C VAL A 76 -10.03 10.36 -4.33
N PHE A 77 -11.23 10.34 -3.71
CA PHE A 77 -11.56 9.38 -2.66
C PHE A 77 -11.46 7.93 -3.14
N LEU A 78 -12.03 7.65 -4.31
CA LEU A 78 -12.03 6.31 -4.90
C LEU A 78 -10.61 5.86 -5.25
N LEU A 79 -9.79 6.76 -5.78
CA LEU A 79 -8.40 6.47 -6.09
C LEU A 79 -7.60 6.12 -4.83
N PHE A 80 -7.68 6.94 -3.76
CA PHE A 80 -6.98 6.63 -2.52
C PHE A 80 -7.50 5.36 -1.87
N ALA A 81 -8.81 5.05 -1.97
CA ALA A 81 -9.37 3.79 -1.51
C ALA A 81 -8.79 2.60 -2.31
N PHE A 82 -8.76 2.69 -3.63
CA PHE A 82 -8.15 1.67 -4.49
C PHE A 82 -6.67 1.48 -4.17
N LEU A 83 -5.93 2.57 -4.04
CA LEU A 83 -4.51 2.54 -3.70
C LEU A 83 -4.25 1.96 -2.30
N PHE A 84 -5.15 2.18 -1.34
CA PHE A 84 -5.07 1.57 -0.01
C PHE A 84 -5.12 0.04 -0.11
N PHE A 85 -6.11 -0.50 -0.82
CA PHE A 85 -6.26 -1.95 -0.98
C PHE A 85 -5.11 -2.57 -1.79
N LEU A 86 -4.66 -1.89 -2.84
CA LEU A 86 -3.52 -2.34 -3.64
C LEU A 86 -2.23 -2.36 -2.81
N LEU A 87 -2.00 -1.31 -2.01
CA LEU A 87 -0.84 -1.22 -1.13
C LEU A 87 -0.91 -2.25 0.01
N LEU A 88 -2.11 -2.49 0.57
CA LEU A 88 -2.35 -3.54 1.56
C LEU A 88 -1.99 -4.91 0.99
N LEU A 89 -2.51 -5.26 -0.20
CA LEU A 89 -2.23 -6.53 -0.86
C LEU A 89 -0.73 -6.69 -1.17
N SER A 90 -0.10 -5.65 -1.71
CA SER A 90 1.34 -5.62 -1.96
C SER A 90 2.14 -5.87 -0.67
N ASN A 91 1.78 -5.20 0.42
CA ASN A 91 2.43 -5.38 1.71
C ASN A 91 2.23 -6.80 2.27
N VAL A 92 1.06 -7.41 2.11
CA VAL A 92 0.83 -8.80 2.52
C VAL A 92 1.80 -9.74 1.81
N ILE A 93 1.93 -9.62 0.48
CA ILE A 93 2.80 -10.49 -0.33
C ILE A 93 4.27 -10.27 0.02
N ILE A 94 4.71 -9.02 0.11
CA ILE A 94 6.10 -8.67 0.39
C ILE A 94 6.48 -9.07 1.82
N ASN A 95 5.62 -8.80 2.82
CA ASN A 95 5.86 -9.21 4.20
C ASN A 95 5.92 -10.73 4.32
N PHE A 96 4.99 -11.46 3.68
CA PHE A 96 5.01 -12.92 3.72
C PHE A 96 6.31 -13.47 3.14
N THR A 97 6.75 -12.95 2.01
CA THR A 97 8.00 -13.38 1.36
C THR A 97 9.23 -13.03 2.20
N ASN A 98 9.31 -11.80 2.70
CA ASN A 98 10.45 -11.34 3.50
C ASN A 98 10.56 -12.02 4.86
N LEU A 99 9.42 -12.29 5.52
CA LEU A 99 9.44 -12.92 6.85
C LEU A 99 9.70 -14.43 6.79
N PHE A 100 9.12 -15.14 5.79
CA PHE A 100 9.07 -16.61 5.82
C PHE A 100 9.87 -17.28 4.70
N ARG A 101 10.18 -16.60 3.58
CA ARG A 101 10.88 -17.19 2.44
C ARG A 101 12.27 -16.60 2.17
N ASN A 102 12.63 -15.50 2.84
CA ASN A 102 13.89 -14.83 2.60
C ASN A 102 15.03 -15.53 3.36
N ARG A 103 16.10 -15.91 2.65
CA ARG A 103 17.31 -16.52 3.22
C ARG A 103 17.99 -15.61 4.25
N GLU A 104 17.95 -14.31 4.05
CA GLU A 104 18.50 -13.32 4.97
C GLU A 104 17.80 -13.37 6.33
N THR A 105 16.47 -13.52 6.36
CA THR A 105 15.70 -13.67 7.60
C THR A 105 16.13 -14.93 8.37
N HIS A 106 16.31 -16.04 7.67
CA HIS A 106 16.82 -17.26 8.28
C HIS A 106 18.24 -17.10 8.84
N PHE A 107 19.11 -16.39 8.14
CA PHE A 107 20.45 -16.06 8.64
C PHE A 107 20.41 -15.15 9.87
N LEU A 108 19.59 -14.10 9.86
CA LEU A 108 19.43 -13.20 11.03
C LEU A 108 18.97 -13.94 12.29
N LEU A 109 18.18 -14.99 12.14
CA LEU A 109 17.69 -15.83 13.24
C LEU A 109 18.79 -16.72 13.86
N THR A 110 19.92 -16.92 13.19
CA THR A 110 21.08 -17.64 13.76
C THR A 110 21.98 -16.71 14.59
N LEU A 111 21.77 -15.39 14.50
CA LEU A 111 22.52 -14.41 15.26
C LEU A 111 21.89 -14.18 16.64
N PRO A 112 22.67 -13.74 17.64
CA PRO A 112 22.15 -13.44 18.98
C PRO A 112 21.37 -12.11 19.00
N VAL A 113 20.35 -12.01 18.15
CA VAL A 113 19.45 -10.85 18.02
C VAL A 113 18.04 -11.27 18.39
N SER A 114 17.31 -10.46 19.14
CA SER A 114 15.95 -10.78 19.54
C SER A 114 15.00 -10.86 18.33
N HIS A 115 14.10 -11.83 18.35
CA HIS A 115 13.11 -12.06 17.27
C HIS A 115 12.23 -10.82 17.01
N GLN A 116 11.98 -10.01 18.05
CA GLN A 116 11.23 -8.76 17.95
C GLN A 116 11.96 -7.72 17.10
N ILE A 117 13.28 -7.59 17.23
CA ILE A 117 14.08 -6.65 16.44
C ILE A 117 14.08 -7.09 14.98
N ILE A 118 14.27 -8.39 14.71
CA ILE A 118 14.25 -8.95 13.35
C ILE A 118 12.89 -8.70 12.70
N TYR A 119 11.80 -8.94 13.41
CA TYR A 119 10.44 -8.72 12.92
C TYR A 119 10.20 -7.25 12.59
N ARG A 120 10.48 -6.32 13.52
CA ARG A 120 10.32 -4.88 13.29
C ARG A 120 11.13 -4.41 12.09
N TRP A 121 12.36 -4.90 11.98
CA TRP A 121 13.24 -4.57 10.85
C TRP A 121 12.64 -5.04 9.52
N LYS A 122 12.19 -6.28 9.45
CA LYS A 122 11.62 -6.86 8.23
C LYS A 122 10.30 -6.22 7.81
N ILE A 123 9.46 -5.79 8.74
CA ILE A 123 8.26 -5.00 8.41
C ILE A 123 8.65 -3.65 7.83
N PHE A 124 9.60 -2.96 8.46
CA PHE A 124 10.08 -1.68 7.95
C PHE A 124 10.64 -1.80 6.54
N GLU A 125 11.49 -2.78 6.30
CA GLU A 125 12.07 -3.08 4.98
C GLU A 125 10.99 -3.41 3.94
N SER A 126 10.04 -4.27 4.29
CA SER A 126 8.91 -4.64 3.41
C SER A 126 8.01 -3.44 3.10
N GLY A 127 7.70 -2.64 4.12
CA GLY A 127 6.93 -1.41 3.96
C GLY A 127 7.62 -0.40 3.04
N ALA A 128 8.93 -0.21 3.19
CA ALA A 128 9.72 0.66 2.32
C ALA A 128 9.72 0.17 0.86
N LEU A 129 9.86 -1.16 0.64
CA LEU A 129 9.81 -1.75 -0.69
C LEU A 129 8.42 -1.60 -1.36
N ALA A 130 7.34 -1.84 -0.60
CA ALA A 130 5.98 -1.66 -1.10
C ALA A 130 5.66 -0.19 -1.40
N SER A 131 6.14 0.72 -0.55
CA SER A 131 5.90 2.16 -0.65
C SER A 131 6.53 2.79 -1.87
N TRP A 132 7.66 2.28 -2.32
CA TRP A 132 8.39 2.84 -3.46
C TRP A 132 7.53 2.89 -4.73
N ALA A 133 6.91 1.76 -5.10
CA ALA A 133 6.05 1.70 -6.28
C ALA A 133 4.81 2.60 -6.14
N PHE A 134 4.25 2.68 -4.92
CA PHE A 134 3.13 3.56 -4.62
C PHE A 134 3.48 5.04 -4.76
N LEU A 135 4.60 5.48 -4.17
CA LEU A 135 5.05 6.86 -4.26
C LEU A 135 5.28 7.28 -5.71
N PHE A 136 5.81 6.38 -6.52
CA PHE A 136 6.02 6.60 -7.94
C PHE A 136 4.71 6.82 -8.70
N LEU A 137 3.64 6.13 -8.31
CA LEU A 137 2.33 6.28 -8.93
C LEU A 137 1.60 7.54 -8.46
N ILE A 138 1.66 7.85 -7.15
CA ILE A 138 0.85 8.94 -6.57
C ILE A 138 1.45 10.33 -6.80
N ALA A 139 2.77 10.44 -6.91
CA ALA A 139 3.44 11.75 -7.07
C ALA A 139 2.94 12.55 -8.29
N PRO A 140 2.89 11.98 -9.52
CA PRO A 140 2.37 12.70 -10.69
C PRO A 140 0.90 13.12 -10.52
N LEU A 141 0.09 12.27 -9.88
CA LEU A 141 -1.33 12.55 -9.63
C LEU A 141 -1.51 13.73 -8.68
N VAL A 142 -0.82 13.74 -7.55
CA VAL A 142 -0.91 14.83 -6.57
C VAL A 142 -0.44 16.14 -7.18
N ILE A 143 0.61 16.12 -7.99
CA ILE A 143 1.11 17.30 -8.70
C ILE A 143 0.05 17.79 -9.72
N ALA A 144 -0.58 16.87 -10.47
CA ALA A 144 -1.64 17.21 -11.42
C ALA A 144 -2.87 17.80 -10.70
N TYR A 145 -3.27 17.19 -9.58
CA TYR A 145 -4.38 17.65 -8.76
C TYR A 145 -4.13 19.06 -8.19
N GLY A 146 -2.98 19.25 -7.54
CA GLY A 146 -2.60 20.55 -7.01
C GLY A 146 -2.50 21.66 -8.09
N LYS A 147 -2.02 21.30 -9.28
CA LYS A 147 -1.91 22.24 -10.40
C LYS A 147 -3.26 22.61 -11.00
N THR A 148 -4.19 21.66 -11.08
CA THR A 148 -5.55 21.87 -11.60
C THR A 148 -6.37 22.80 -10.69
N TYR A 149 -6.18 22.69 -9.38
CA TYR A 149 -6.88 23.51 -8.37
C TYR A 149 -6.09 24.72 -7.88
N ASN A 150 -4.96 25.08 -8.53
CA ASN A 150 -4.08 26.17 -8.11
C ASN A 150 -3.71 26.11 -6.62
N ALA A 151 -3.39 24.89 -6.14
CA ALA A 151 -3.05 24.66 -4.75
C ALA A 151 -1.89 25.54 -4.29
N PRO A 152 -1.91 26.06 -3.05
CA PRO A 152 -0.83 26.86 -2.50
C PRO A 152 0.47 26.05 -2.41
N TRP A 153 1.61 26.72 -2.47
CA TRP A 153 2.94 26.06 -2.48
C TRP A 153 3.17 25.10 -1.29
N HIS A 154 2.65 25.43 -0.13
CA HIS A 154 2.76 24.59 1.07
C HIS A 154 2.00 23.26 0.95
N PHE A 155 1.00 23.11 0.06
CA PHE A 155 0.34 21.86 -0.24
C PHE A 155 1.33 20.77 -0.64
N TYR A 156 2.32 21.09 -1.46
CA TYR A 156 3.32 20.14 -1.94
C TYR A 156 4.28 19.67 -0.85
N PHE A 157 4.43 20.40 0.26
CA PHE A 157 5.20 19.97 1.43
C PHE A 157 4.37 19.16 2.43
N VAL A 158 3.10 19.47 2.56
CA VAL A 158 2.20 18.76 3.46
C VAL A 158 1.79 17.40 2.90
N THR A 159 1.56 17.31 1.60
CA THR A 159 1.17 16.05 0.94
C THR A 159 2.12 14.88 1.21
N PRO A 160 3.46 15.00 1.13
CA PRO A 160 4.37 13.91 1.49
C PRO A 160 4.19 13.43 2.93
N VAL A 161 3.82 14.30 3.87
CA VAL A 161 3.54 13.92 5.26
C VAL A 161 2.28 13.07 5.34
N PHE A 162 1.18 13.51 4.72
CA PHE A 162 -0.07 12.74 4.65
C PHE A 162 0.12 11.38 3.98
N VAL A 163 0.79 11.37 2.83
CA VAL A 163 1.08 10.15 2.08
C VAL A 163 2.01 9.23 2.87
N GLY A 164 3.02 9.77 3.55
CA GLY A 164 3.93 9.00 4.40
C GLY A 164 3.21 8.30 5.55
N LEU A 165 2.36 9.02 6.28
CA LEU A 165 1.53 8.46 7.35
C LEU A 165 0.56 7.40 6.81
N PHE A 166 -0.08 7.69 5.67
CA PHE A 166 -1.00 6.76 5.02
C PHE A 166 -0.36 5.43 4.65
N VAL A 167 0.86 5.45 4.12
CA VAL A 167 1.57 4.25 3.66
C VAL A 167 1.94 3.29 4.80
N ILE A 168 2.18 3.81 6.01
CA ILE A 168 2.53 2.99 7.17
C ILE A 168 1.37 2.07 7.57
N LEU A 169 0.11 2.53 7.51
CA LEU A 169 -1.05 1.77 7.95
C LEU A 169 -1.25 0.46 7.17
N PRO A 170 -1.30 0.44 5.81
CA PRO A 170 -1.38 -0.82 5.08
C PRO A 170 -0.12 -1.68 5.24
N GLY A 171 1.04 -1.08 5.55
CA GLY A 171 2.26 -1.82 5.92
C GLY A 171 2.07 -2.64 7.20
N VAL A 172 1.53 -2.02 8.23
CA VAL A 172 1.22 -2.67 9.51
C VAL A 172 0.14 -3.73 9.35
N PHE A 173 -0.99 -3.39 8.74
CA PHE A 173 -2.09 -4.34 8.50
C PHE A 173 -1.66 -5.50 7.62
N GLY A 174 -0.87 -5.22 6.57
CA GLY A 174 -0.31 -6.25 5.70
C GLY A 174 0.61 -7.22 6.44
N SER A 175 1.38 -6.74 7.43
CA SER A 175 2.22 -7.61 8.26
C SER A 175 1.39 -8.55 9.15
N TRP A 176 0.29 -8.05 9.75
CA TRP A 176 -0.60 -8.88 10.56
C TRP A 176 -1.32 -9.94 9.73
N VAL A 177 -1.81 -9.54 8.56
CA VAL A 177 -2.42 -10.49 7.62
C VAL A 177 -1.40 -11.55 7.17
N ALA A 178 -0.15 -11.15 6.88
CA ALA A 178 0.92 -12.08 6.53
C ALA A 178 1.23 -13.08 7.66
N LEU A 179 1.27 -12.63 8.93
CA LEU A 179 1.43 -13.51 10.10
C LEU A 179 0.26 -14.49 10.24
N PHE A 180 -0.97 -14.00 10.05
CA PHE A 180 -2.16 -14.85 10.10
C PHE A 180 -2.12 -15.91 8.98
N LEU A 181 -1.86 -15.48 7.75
CA LEU A 181 -1.75 -16.37 6.59
C LEU A 181 -0.67 -17.44 6.80
N ALA A 182 0.48 -17.09 7.37
CA ALA A 182 1.57 -18.05 7.62
C ALA A 182 1.17 -19.22 8.52
N ARG A 183 0.19 -19.02 9.40
CA ARG A 183 -0.33 -20.09 10.27
C ARG A 183 -1.30 -21.04 9.56
N TRP A 184 -2.03 -20.54 8.56
CA TRP A 184 -3.18 -21.23 7.98
C TRP A 184 -2.99 -21.63 6.52
N LEU A 185 -2.09 -20.95 5.78
CA LEU A 185 -1.94 -21.10 4.33
C LEU A 185 -1.67 -22.54 3.86
N ASP A 186 -1.03 -23.36 4.71
CA ASP A 186 -0.70 -24.77 4.37
C ASP A 186 -1.84 -25.77 4.67
N ARG A 187 -2.95 -25.31 5.23
CA ARG A 187 -4.11 -26.18 5.44
C ARG A 187 -4.93 -26.23 4.17
N LEU A 188 -5.13 -27.41 3.61
CA LEU A 188 -5.98 -27.63 2.42
C LEU A 188 -7.35 -26.98 2.58
N ALA A 189 -7.98 -27.11 3.76
CA ALA A 189 -9.25 -26.47 4.05
C ALA A 189 -9.20 -24.93 3.92
N PHE A 190 -8.09 -24.29 4.33
CA PHE A 190 -7.93 -22.85 4.21
C PHE A 190 -7.67 -22.43 2.76
N GLN A 191 -6.88 -23.20 2.01
CA GLN A 191 -6.63 -22.92 0.58
C GLN A 191 -7.93 -23.03 -0.23
N VAL A 192 -8.74 -24.05 0.03
CA VAL A 192 -10.05 -24.23 -0.61
C VAL A 192 -11.00 -23.09 -0.20
N ALA A 193 -11.05 -22.74 1.09
CA ALA A 193 -11.87 -21.62 1.56
C ALA A 193 -11.44 -20.28 0.95
N ALA A 194 -10.13 -20.02 0.87
CA ALA A 194 -9.60 -18.80 0.25
C ALA A 194 -9.94 -18.77 -1.25
N MET A 195 -9.82 -19.90 -1.96
CA MET A 195 -10.18 -19.98 -3.37
C MET A 195 -11.69 -19.74 -3.59
N LEU A 196 -12.54 -20.31 -2.74
CA LEU A 196 -13.98 -20.06 -2.76
C LEU A 196 -14.32 -18.58 -2.51
N VAL A 197 -13.65 -17.96 -1.53
CA VAL A 197 -13.84 -16.52 -1.26
C VAL A 197 -13.41 -15.67 -2.47
N VAL A 198 -12.29 -15.98 -3.11
CA VAL A 198 -11.84 -15.26 -4.32
C VAL A 198 -12.85 -15.42 -5.45
N ILE A 199 -13.35 -16.64 -5.69
CA ILE A 199 -14.39 -16.90 -6.71
C ILE A 199 -15.67 -16.13 -6.38
N LEU A 200 -16.10 -16.14 -5.11
CA LEU A 200 -17.28 -15.43 -4.64
C LEU A 200 -17.15 -13.92 -4.83
N VAL A 201 -15.97 -13.36 -4.53
CA VAL A 201 -15.65 -11.94 -4.76
C VAL A 201 -15.69 -11.62 -6.25
N ILE A 202 -15.10 -12.46 -7.11
CA ILE A 202 -15.12 -12.26 -8.57
C ILE A 202 -16.58 -12.29 -9.09
N VAL A 203 -17.37 -13.26 -8.66
CA VAL A 203 -18.79 -13.36 -9.05
C VAL A 203 -19.59 -12.17 -8.54
N PHE A 204 -19.36 -11.75 -7.30
CA PHE A 204 -20.02 -10.57 -6.72
C PHE A 204 -19.64 -9.30 -7.48
N VAL A 205 -18.36 -9.08 -7.75
CA VAL A 205 -17.88 -7.91 -8.50
C VAL A 205 -18.40 -7.93 -9.94
N SER A 206 -18.39 -9.10 -10.62
CA SER A 206 -18.92 -9.21 -11.97
C SER A 206 -20.43 -8.96 -12.03
N SER A 207 -21.19 -9.47 -11.06
CA SER A 207 -22.63 -9.20 -10.92
C SER A 207 -22.91 -7.71 -10.64
N TRP A 208 -22.05 -7.08 -9.82
CA TRP A 208 -22.18 -5.67 -9.47
C TRP A 208 -21.79 -4.72 -10.61
N LEU A 209 -20.89 -5.16 -11.50
CA LEU A 209 -20.45 -4.41 -12.67
C LEU A 209 -21.29 -4.65 -13.94
N GLN A 210 -22.32 -5.53 -13.89
CA GLN A 210 -23.15 -5.76 -15.06
C GLN A 210 -23.81 -4.46 -15.51
N PRO A 211 -23.63 -4.05 -16.79
CA PRO A 211 -24.33 -2.91 -17.33
C PRO A 211 -25.81 -3.26 -17.50
N GLU A 212 -26.70 -2.49 -16.90
CA GLU A 212 -28.12 -2.59 -17.24
C GLU A 212 -28.33 -2.22 -18.69
N VAL A 213 -29.09 -3.05 -19.41
CA VAL A 213 -29.46 -2.81 -20.82
C VAL A 213 -30.25 -1.51 -20.90
N VAL A 214 -29.68 -0.53 -21.57
CA VAL A 214 -30.21 0.82 -21.66
C VAL A 214 -31.09 0.93 -22.91
N THR A 215 -32.38 1.17 -22.75
CA THR A 215 -33.35 1.43 -23.84
C THR A 215 -33.21 2.88 -24.33
N ASP A 216 -33.36 3.10 -25.66
CA ASP A 216 -32.98 4.34 -26.35
C ASP A 216 -33.80 5.63 -26.06
N GLU A 217 -34.83 5.57 -25.26
CA GLU A 217 -35.83 6.68 -25.10
C GLU A 217 -35.49 7.75 -24.06
N MET A 218 -34.38 7.68 -23.32
CA MET A 218 -34.12 8.57 -22.15
C MET A 218 -32.80 9.37 -22.24
N LEU A 219 -32.45 10.00 -23.35
CA LEU A 219 -31.12 10.59 -23.54
C LEU A 219 -30.78 11.83 -22.67
N GLU A 220 -31.72 12.65 -22.29
CA GLU A 220 -31.46 13.86 -21.50
C GLU A 220 -31.50 13.67 -19.97
N THR A 221 -32.34 12.77 -19.46
CA THR A 221 -32.39 12.42 -18.02
C THR A 221 -31.26 11.49 -17.61
N ARG A 222 -30.56 10.89 -18.55
CA ARG A 222 -29.56 9.82 -18.35
C ARG A 222 -28.26 10.23 -17.71
N VAL A 223 -27.76 11.45 -17.96
CA VAL A 223 -26.48 11.88 -17.39
C VAL A 223 -26.58 11.98 -15.88
N LEU A 224 -27.68 12.51 -15.37
CA LEU A 224 -27.92 12.61 -13.93
C LEU A 224 -28.10 11.25 -13.28
N ASP A 225 -28.90 10.35 -13.89
CA ASP A 225 -29.09 9.00 -13.40
C ASP A 225 -27.79 8.18 -13.38
N VAL A 226 -26.95 8.32 -14.41
CA VAL A 226 -25.64 7.64 -14.45
C VAL A 226 -24.72 8.20 -13.37
N VAL A 227 -24.71 9.50 -13.17
CA VAL A 227 -23.92 10.15 -12.12
C VAL A 227 -24.41 9.72 -10.74
N ASP A 228 -25.71 9.72 -10.47
CA ASP A 228 -26.28 9.30 -9.19
C ASP A 228 -25.97 7.82 -8.89
N ARG A 229 -26.06 6.95 -9.88
CA ARG A 229 -25.66 5.54 -9.75
C ARG A 229 -24.18 5.38 -9.49
N LEU A 230 -23.32 6.14 -10.18
CA LEU A 230 -21.88 6.14 -9.93
C LEU A 230 -21.57 6.61 -8.51
N LEU A 231 -22.21 7.69 -8.05
CA LEU A 231 -22.05 8.22 -6.70
C LEU A 231 -22.54 7.21 -5.65
N ALA A 232 -23.68 6.56 -5.87
CA ALA A 232 -24.19 5.52 -5.00
C ALA A 232 -23.26 4.30 -4.94
N ARG A 233 -22.77 3.80 -6.09
CA ARG A 233 -21.87 2.65 -6.15
C ARG A 233 -20.49 2.94 -5.55
N THR A 234 -20.05 4.19 -5.53
CA THR A 234 -18.73 4.58 -4.99
C THR A 234 -18.79 5.06 -3.54
N GLN A 235 -19.94 4.95 -2.87
CA GLN A 235 -20.13 5.37 -1.47
C GLN A 235 -19.12 4.72 -0.50
N PHE A 236 -18.67 3.49 -0.77
CA PHE A 236 -17.67 2.81 0.07
C PHE A 236 -16.37 3.60 0.22
N SER A 237 -16.00 4.43 -0.76
CA SER A 237 -14.78 5.26 -0.70
C SER A 237 -14.88 6.40 0.32
N LEU A 238 -16.10 6.79 0.70
CA LEU A 238 -16.38 7.77 1.75
C LEU A 238 -16.55 7.17 3.13
N PHE A 239 -16.23 5.89 3.31
CA PHE A 239 -16.37 5.27 4.62
C PHE A 239 -15.38 5.89 5.62
N PRO A 240 -15.86 6.55 6.71
CA PRO A 240 -15.03 7.39 7.55
C PRO A 240 -13.93 6.66 8.33
N PHE A 241 -14.01 5.33 8.44
CA PHE A 241 -12.99 4.52 9.13
C PHE A 241 -11.86 4.05 8.21
N LEU A 242 -11.97 4.29 6.90
CA LEU A 242 -10.88 3.97 5.97
C LEU A 242 -9.76 5.01 6.06
N PRO A 243 -8.49 4.59 6.15
CA PRO A 243 -7.36 5.53 6.12
C PRO A 243 -7.31 6.36 4.83
N SER A 244 -7.81 5.83 3.72
CA SER A 244 -7.94 6.54 2.46
C SER A 244 -8.88 7.74 2.55
N TYR A 245 -9.95 7.65 3.35
CA TYR A 245 -10.87 8.76 3.60
C TYR A 245 -10.13 9.93 4.28
N TRP A 246 -9.33 9.66 5.30
CA TRP A 246 -8.61 10.72 6.04
C TRP A 246 -7.58 11.44 5.18
N VAL A 247 -6.84 10.71 4.33
CA VAL A 247 -5.91 11.34 3.38
C VAL A 247 -6.65 12.20 2.36
N SER A 248 -7.67 11.63 1.72
CA SER A 248 -8.44 12.35 0.69
C SER A 248 -9.07 13.62 1.27
N SER A 249 -9.76 13.50 2.43
CA SER A 249 -10.37 14.65 3.10
C SER A 249 -9.35 15.69 3.52
N GLY A 250 -8.21 15.25 4.07
CA GLY A 250 -7.13 16.16 4.47
C GLY A 250 -6.56 16.95 3.30
N LEU A 251 -6.29 16.27 2.18
CA LEU A 251 -5.74 16.92 0.98
C LEU A 251 -6.76 17.85 0.29
N THR A 252 -8.03 17.41 0.18
CA THR A 252 -9.09 18.24 -0.41
C THR A 252 -9.32 19.51 0.41
N GLN A 253 -9.49 19.38 1.74
CA GLN A 253 -9.69 20.53 2.62
C GLN A 253 -8.48 21.47 2.66
N TRP A 254 -7.25 20.93 2.51
CA TRP A 254 -6.05 21.77 2.41
C TRP A 254 -6.08 22.66 1.15
N ILE A 255 -6.50 22.13 0.01
CA ILE A 255 -6.64 22.85 -1.25
C ILE A 255 -7.75 23.90 -1.17
N GLU A 256 -8.87 23.57 -0.53
CA GLU A 256 -10.01 24.47 -0.33
C GLU A 256 -9.73 25.59 0.68
N GLY A 257 -8.57 25.57 1.34
CA GLY A 257 -8.20 26.56 2.37
C GLY A 257 -8.79 26.27 3.74
N ALA A 258 -9.50 25.16 3.93
CA ALA A 258 -10.03 24.70 5.22
C ALA A 258 -8.93 24.02 6.06
N VAL A 259 -7.88 24.81 6.40
CA VAL A 259 -6.64 24.30 7.03
C VAL A 259 -6.90 23.58 8.36
N MET A 260 -7.85 24.06 9.17
CA MET A 260 -8.21 23.41 10.46
C MET A 260 -8.74 21.99 10.27
N GLY A 261 -9.60 21.78 9.26
CA GLY A 261 -10.10 20.44 8.95
C GLY A 261 -9.03 19.54 8.39
N ALA A 262 -8.14 20.06 7.55
CA ALA A 262 -7.00 19.32 7.06
C ALA A 262 -6.05 18.88 8.19
N ILE A 263 -5.75 19.76 9.14
CA ILE A 263 -4.96 19.44 10.34
C ILE A 263 -5.65 18.35 11.17
N PHE A 264 -6.97 18.43 11.34
CA PHE A 264 -7.74 17.41 12.05
C PHE A 264 -7.54 16.03 11.44
N PHE A 265 -7.70 15.88 10.11
CA PHE A 265 -7.48 14.61 9.43
C PHE A 265 -6.02 14.15 9.47
N GLY A 266 -5.07 15.08 9.42
CA GLY A 266 -3.65 14.79 9.63
C GLY A 266 -3.35 14.24 11.02
N LEU A 267 -3.97 14.80 12.07
CA LEU A 267 -3.84 14.32 13.44
C LEU A 267 -4.52 12.94 13.64
N VAL A 268 -5.67 12.70 12.97
CA VAL A 268 -6.31 11.38 12.98
C VAL A 268 -5.37 10.35 12.35
N LEU A 269 -4.80 10.62 11.17
CA LEU A 269 -3.82 9.75 10.53
C LEU A 269 -2.60 9.50 11.41
N LEU A 270 -2.05 10.54 12.01
CA LEU A 270 -0.91 10.44 12.90
C LEU A 270 -1.23 9.57 14.12
N SER A 271 -2.36 9.82 14.78
CA SER A 271 -2.82 9.06 15.93
C SER A 271 -2.98 7.57 15.61
N GLN A 272 -3.65 7.25 14.50
CA GLN A 272 -3.86 5.87 14.07
C GLN A 272 -2.53 5.19 13.68
N THR A 273 -1.66 5.91 12.98
CA THR A 273 -0.34 5.40 12.60
C THR A 273 0.53 5.09 13.82
N LEU A 274 0.53 5.97 14.82
CA LEU A 274 1.26 5.76 16.09
C LEU A 274 0.65 4.60 16.88
N PHE A 275 -0.67 4.55 17.00
CA PHE A 275 -1.36 3.49 17.74
C PHE A 275 -1.09 2.10 17.11
N PHE A 276 -1.39 1.93 15.84
CA PHE A 276 -1.21 0.63 15.16
C PHE A 276 0.27 0.28 14.98
N GLY A 277 1.12 1.28 14.74
CA GLY A 277 2.58 1.10 14.67
C GLY A 277 3.16 0.63 16.00
N TYR A 278 2.75 1.23 17.12
CA TYR A 278 3.14 0.80 18.47
C TYR A 278 2.64 -0.62 18.76
N LEU A 279 1.38 -0.91 18.44
CA LEU A 279 0.79 -2.23 18.66
C LEU A 279 1.53 -3.31 17.84
N ALA A 280 1.86 -3.03 16.58
CA ALA A 280 2.64 -3.96 15.77
C ALA A 280 4.05 -4.16 16.31
N ALA A 281 4.67 -3.10 16.81
CA ALA A 281 6.02 -3.17 17.35
C ALA A 281 6.11 -3.97 18.66
N THR A 282 5.05 -3.97 19.48
CA THR A 282 5.07 -4.61 20.82
C THR A 282 4.49 -6.01 20.83
N SER A 283 3.35 -6.25 20.13
CA SER A 283 2.59 -7.50 20.28
C SER A 283 2.94 -8.57 19.24
N SER A 284 3.60 -8.21 18.13
CA SER A 284 3.71 -9.13 16.99
C SER A 284 4.98 -9.99 16.99
N GLY A 285 5.97 -9.68 17.83
CA GLY A 285 7.23 -10.43 17.87
C GLY A 285 7.06 -11.90 18.31
N ASP A 286 6.25 -12.15 19.33
CA ASP A 286 5.99 -13.50 19.85
C ASP A 286 5.16 -14.33 18.85
N HIS A 287 4.22 -13.66 18.16
CA HIS A 287 3.42 -14.24 17.11
C HIS A 287 4.26 -14.62 15.87
N PHE A 288 5.28 -13.82 15.57
CA PHE A 288 6.22 -14.10 14.49
C PHE A 288 7.00 -15.40 14.74
N PHE A 289 7.57 -15.58 15.93
CA PHE A 289 8.31 -16.79 16.25
C PHE A 289 7.44 -18.06 16.16
N SER A 290 6.22 -18.00 16.69
CA SER A 290 5.29 -19.12 16.61
C SER A 290 4.85 -19.45 15.17
N ALA A 291 4.65 -18.43 14.32
CA ALA A 291 4.33 -18.60 12.91
C ALA A 291 5.52 -19.21 12.13
N LEU A 292 6.74 -18.70 12.39
CA LEU A 292 7.95 -19.20 11.77
C LEU A 292 8.25 -20.67 12.12
N SER A 293 8.10 -21.04 13.40
CA SER A 293 8.28 -22.43 13.85
C SER A 293 7.27 -23.35 13.16
N ALA A 294 6.03 -22.89 12.97
CA ALA A 294 5.00 -23.64 12.25
C ALA A 294 5.35 -23.83 10.77
N VAL A 295 5.87 -22.83 10.08
CA VAL A 295 6.30 -22.93 8.68
C VAL A 295 7.51 -23.87 8.53
N ASN A 296 8.53 -23.72 9.38
CA ASN A 296 9.75 -24.53 9.32
C ASN A 296 9.51 -26.01 9.66
N SER A 297 8.67 -26.31 10.65
CA SER A 297 8.35 -27.70 11.01
C SER A 297 7.62 -28.45 9.90
N ARG A 298 6.85 -27.75 9.08
CA ARG A 298 6.10 -28.32 7.94
C ARG A 298 6.98 -28.54 6.71
N GLY A 299 7.90 -27.60 6.39
CA GLY A 299 8.88 -27.78 5.33
C GLY A 299 9.72 -29.04 5.54
N ARG A 300 10.08 -29.35 6.80
CA ARG A 300 10.81 -30.55 7.17
C ARG A 300 9.99 -31.84 6.99
N LYS A 301 8.69 -31.82 7.32
CA LYS A 301 7.80 -32.97 7.09
C LYS A 301 7.60 -33.26 5.60
N ALA A 302 7.43 -32.24 4.77
CA ALA A 302 7.29 -32.41 3.33
C ALA A 302 8.55 -32.99 2.68
N SER A 303 9.76 -32.57 3.09
CA SER A 303 11.01 -33.11 2.57
C SER A 303 11.21 -34.57 2.97
N ILE A 304 10.87 -34.97 4.19
CA ILE A 304 10.95 -36.37 4.65
C ILE A 304 9.98 -37.26 3.86
N TRP A 305 8.79 -36.74 3.53
CA TRP A 305 7.79 -37.50 2.77
C TRP A 305 8.22 -37.77 1.32
N ILE A 306 8.85 -36.75 0.68
CA ILE A 306 9.41 -36.89 -0.68
C ILE A 306 10.57 -37.90 -0.71
N PHE A 307 11.44 -37.88 0.28
CA PHE A 307 12.54 -38.85 0.39
C PHE A 307 12.06 -40.29 0.71
N SER A 308 10.96 -40.43 1.45
CA SER A 308 10.37 -41.75 1.77
C SER A 308 9.63 -42.39 0.59
N ARG A 309 9.19 -41.60 -0.39
CA ARG A 309 8.45 -42.08 -1.58
C ARG A 309 9.39 -42.53 -2.72
N ASN A 310 10.66 -42.15 -2.64
CA ASN A 310 11.69 -42.53 -3.64
C ASN A 310 12.60 -43.68 -3.18
N LYS A 311 12.22 -44.39 -2.10
CA LYS A 311 12.77 -45.68 -1.69
C LYS A 311 11.70 -46.75 -1.90
#